data_31161c019def869b4cf8cb3aca6a4e80
#
_entry.id   31161c019def869b4cf8cb3aca6a4e80
#
_cell.length_a   1.000
_cell.length_b   1.000
_cell.length_c   1.000
_cell.angle_alpha   90.00
_cell.angle_beta   90.00
_cell.angle_gamma   90.00
#
_symmetry.space_group_name_H-M   'P 1'
#
loop_
_entity.id
_entity.type
_entity.pdbx_description
1 polymer ?
#
loop_
_entity_poly.entity_id
_entity_poly.type
_entity_poly.pdbx_seq_one_letter_code
_entity_poly.pdbx_strand_id
1 'polypeptide(L)'
;VLSFCIGLGAPYAVIMLRGSYMAINSSSPGALFLFFLLVFVVNALLRAIGRRYALGKADLILVYAMLLLASAVPTQAFVGYLIPVISGLYYYATPQNRWSEIFVPHVTDWLAPQDRQAVIDLHEGLPSGGSIPWGAWSETLAYWYVFFLVLSFMMLCMSAILHRQWSHNERLAYPLVQLPMKMVEDGETGFKWGPLFKQRLLWIGFAAPFVLLGMKGLHHYIPEVPFMSRTAGQLDWFGKSGTLPMNWVYAWVGFFYLINLDISFSIWFFHVLSKIQESAFASFGIASNEKLSLYSFSQTADLTHQVMGACLV
;
A
#
# COMPACT_ATOMS: atom_id res chain seq x y z
N VAL A 1 10.51 -2.21 18.00
CA VAL A 1 11.45 -2.94 17.15
C VAL A 1 10.81 -3.28 15.80
N LEU A 2 9.70 -4.03 15.75
CA LEU A 2 9.08 -4.46 14.47
C LEU A 2 8.64 -3.28 13.59
N SER A 3 8.10 -2.22 14.19
CA SER A 3 7.74 -0.97 13.47
C SER A 3 8.96 -0.32 12.82
N PHE A 4 10.09 -0.36 13.51
CA PHE A 4 11.37 0.14 12.98
C PHE A 4 11.89 -0.76 11.85
N CYS A 5 11.73 -2.09 11.98
CA CYS A 5 12.08 -3.02 10.90
C CYS A 5 11.28 -2.76 9.61
N ILE A 6 9.97 -2.44 9.72
CA ILE A 6 9.18 -2.02 8.56
C ILE A 6 9.65 -0.68 8.04
N GLY A 7 9.89 0.29 8.92
CA GLY A 7 10.32 1.63 8.57
C GLY A 7 11.60 1.68 7.74
N LEU A 8 12.55 0.80 8.02
CA LEU A 8 13.80 0.67 7.26
C LEU A 8 13.68 -0.34 6.11
N GLY A 9 13.06 -1.49 6.35
CA GLY A 9 13.03 -2.59 5.41
C GLY A 9 12.16 -2.32 4.19
N ALA A 10 11.04 -1.63 4.33
CA ALA A 10 10.15 -1.33 3.20
C ALA A 10 10.77 -0.38 2.17
N PRO A 11 11.35 0.78 2.54
CA PRO A 11 12.06 1.64 1.60
C PRO A 11 13.27 0.94 0.97
N TYR A 12 14.04 0.21 1.76
CA TYR A 12 15.18 -0.55 1.26
C TYR A 12 14.77 -1.57 0.19
N ALA A 13 13.71 -2.32 0.45
CA ALA A 13 13.18 -3.30 -0.50
C ALA A 13 12.67 -2.66 -1.80
N VAL A 14 12.03 -1.49 -1.70
CA VAL A 14 11.46 -0.80 -2.87
C VAL A 14 12.54 -0.05 -3.66
N ILE A 15 13.38 0.73 -3.00
CA ILE A 15 14.32 1.65 -3.65
C ILE A 15 15.60 0.93 -4.06
N MET A 16 16.22 0.18 -3.13
CA MET A 16 17.52 -0.45 -3.38
C MET A 16 17.39 -1.78 -4.12
N LEU A 17 16.49 -2.65 -3.66
CA LEU A 17 16.31 -3.97 -4.25
C LEU A 17 15.35 -3.98 -5.44
N ARG A 18 14.64 -2.87 -5.70
CA ARG A 18 13.57 -2.77 -6.71
C ARG A 18 12.58 -3.93 -6.62
N GLY A 19 12.33 -4.37 -5.40
CA GLY A 19 11.47 -5.51 -5.05
C GLY A 19 9.99 -5.18 -5.06
N SER A 20 9.21 -6.06 -4.44
CA SER A 20 7.76 -5.87 -4.31
C SER A 20 7.46 -4.79 -3.26
N TYR A 21 6.41 -4.01 -3.51
CA TYR A 21 5.88 -3.05 -2.56
C TYR A 21 5.27 -3.75 -1.34
N MET A 22 6.01 -3.81 -0.25
CA MET A 22 5.59 -4.53 0.96
C MET A 22 4.67 -3.74 1.89
N ALA A 23 4.57 -2.44 1.70
CA ALA A 23 3.87 -1.54 2.62
C ALA A 23 3.01 -0.49 1.87
N ILE A 24 2.36 -0.85 0.77
CA ILE A 24 1.69 0.12 -0.11
C ILE A 24 0.19 0.27 0.17
N ASN A 25 -0.42 -0.70 0.82
CA ASN A 25 -1.87 -0.77 0.97
C ASN A 25 -2.31 -0.73 2.43
N SER A 26 -3.59 -0.45 2.66
CA SER A 26 -4.25 -0.54 3.96
C SER A 26 -4.08 -1.90 4.67
N SER A 27 -3.79 -2.97 3.91
CA SER A 27 -3.34 -4.26 4.42
C SER A 27 -1.90 -4.51 3.96
N SER A 28 -0.95 -3.90 4.66
CA SER A 28 0.47 -4.02 4.37
C SER A 28 0.93 -5.49 4.42
N PRO A 29 1.36 -6.11 3.30
CA PRO A 29 1.87 -7.48 3.32
C PRO A 29 3.07 -7.65 4.24
N GLY A 30 3.92 -6.63 4.34
CA GLY A 30 5.08 -6.64 5.25
C GLY A 30 4.66 -6.65 6.72
N ALA A 31 3.65 -5.83 7.09
CA ALA A 31 3.11 -5.83 8.44
C ALA A 31 2.49 -7.19 8.80
N LEU A 32 1.70 -7.76 7.88
CA LEU A 32 1.07 -9.06 8.08
C LEU A 32 2.11 -10.19 8.20
N PHE A 33 3.18 -10.15 7.39
CA PHE A 33 4.25 -11.13 7.45
C PHE A 33 5.04 -11.04 8.76
N LEU A 34 5.42 -9.85 9.20
CA LEU A 34 6.11 -9.68 10.49
C LEU A 34 5.20 -10.06 11.65
N PHE A 35 3.91 -9.78 11.55
CA PHE A 35 2.95 -10.21 12.54
C PHE A 35 2.81 -11.73 12.59
N PHE A 36 2.76 -12.39 11.43
CA PHE A 36 2.79 -13.85 11.34
C PHE A 36 4.03 -14.44 12.05
N LEU A 37 5.22 -13.91 11.76
CA LEU A 37 6.45 -14.34 12.43
C LEU A 37 6.39 -14.11 13.94
N LEU A 38 5.85 -12.96 14.37
CA LEU A 38 5.70 -12.66 15.79
C LEU A 38 4.79 -13.68 16.49
N VAL A 39 3.63 -13.98 15.91
CA VAL A 39 2.63 -14.86 16.54
C VAL A 39 3.11 -16.32 16.55
N PHE A 40 3.57 -16.82 15.41
CA PHE A 40 3.80 -18.26 15.25
C PHE A 40 5.24 -18.70 15.52
N VAL A 41 6.21 -17.78 15.47
CA VAL A 41 7.60 -18.11 15.79
C VAL A 41 7.98 -17.50 17.13
N VAL A 42 7.98 -16.19 17.25
CA VAL A 42 8.51 -15.51 18.43
C VAL A 42 7.65 -15.82 19.67
N ASN A 43 6.32 -15.63 19.57
CA ASN A 43 5.43 -15.85 20.72
C ASN A 43 5.35 -17.33 21.10
N ALA A 44 5.46 -18.25 20.13
CA ALA A 44 5.54 -19.68 20.42
C ALA A 44 6.83 -20.03 21.17
N LEU A 45 7.97 -19.46 20.80
CA LEU A 45 9.25 -19.63 21.52
C LEU A 45 9.18 -19.00 22.93
N LEU A 46 8.64 -17.81 23.07
CA LEU A 46 8.45 -17.17 24.38
C LEU A 46 7.58 -18.02 25.31
N ARG A 47 6.52 -18.65 24.79
CA ARG A 47 5.68 -19.59 25.55
C ARG A 47 6.43 -20.87 25.95
N ALA A 48 7.32 -21.35 25.09
CA ALA A 48 8.15 -22.53 25.39
C ALA A 48 9.13 -22.26 26.51
N ILE A 49 9.67 -21.02 26.61
CA ILE A 49 10.54 -20.57 27.70
C ILE A 49 9.72 -20.38 28.99
N GLY A 50 8.53 -19.79 28.89
CA GLY A 50 7.65 -19.59 30.04
C GLY A 50 6.41 -18.78 29.68
N ARG A 51 5.24 -19.20 30.19
CA ARG A 51 3.96 -18.52 29.95
C ARG A 51 3.96 -17.03 30.36
N ARG A 52 4.82 -16.64 31.29
CA ARG A 52 4.97 -15.25 31.76
C ARG A 52 5.53 -14.32 30.68
N TYR A 53 6.31 -14.86 29.76
CA TYR A 53 6.94 -14.06 28.69
C TYR A 53 6.11 -13.99 27.42
N ALA A 54 5.07 -14.81 27.31
CA ALA A 54 4.21 -14.84 26.14
C ALA A 54 3.31 -13.61 26.06
N LEU A 55 3.19 -13.07 24.87
CA LEU A 55 2.27 -11.98 24.56
C LEU A 55 0.83 -12.48 24.60
N GLY A 56 -0.03 -11.74 25.29
CA GLY A 56 -1.46 -11.99 25.31
C GLY A 56 -2.18 -11.47 24.07
N LYS A 57 -3.48 -11.78 23.98
CA LYS A 57 -4.33 -11.37 22.85
C LYS A 57 -4.32 -9.85 22.65
N ALA A 58 -4.48 -9.09 23.74
CA ALA A 58 -4.50 -7.63 23.70
C ALA A 58 -3.17 -7.06 23.19
N ASP A 59 -2.05 -7.63 23.67
CA ASP A 59 -0.71 -7.20 23.26
C ASP A 59 -0.48 -7.46 21.77
N LEU A 60 -0.89 -8.62 21.26
CA LEU A 60 -0.74 -8.97 19.85
C LEU A 60 -1.58 -8.06 18.96
N ILE A 61 -2.82 -7.75 19.35
CA ILE A 61 -3.69 -6.82 18.60
C ILE A 61 -3.05 -5.42 18.57
N LEU A 62 -2.54 -4.95 19.71
CA LEU A 62 -1.86 -3.66 19.81
C LEU A 62 -0.63 -3.61 18.90
N VAL A 63 0.21 -4.65 18.93
CA VAL A 63 1.39 -4.73 18.07
C VAL A 63 0.99 -4.73 16.59
N TYR A 64 -0.08 -5.43 16.21
CA TYR A 64 -0.57 -5.42 14.82
C TYR A 64 -1.03 -4.01 14.40
N ALA A 65 -1.79 -3.32 15.25
CA ALA A 65 -2.20 -1.94 14.98
C ALA A 65 -0.99 -1.00 14.82
N MET A 66 0.02 -1.14 15.69
CA MET A 66 1.27 -0.37 15.58
C MET A 66 2.04 -0.70 14.29
N LEU A 67 2.05 -1.95 13.85
CA LEU A 67 2.68 -2.36 12.59
C LEU A 67 1.97 -1.76 11.37
N LEU A 68 0.64 -1.72 11.38
CA LEU A 68 -0.13 -1.08 10.30
C LEU A 68 0.16 0.41 10.21
N LEU A 69 0.13 1.12 11.34
CA LEU A 69 0.46 2.54 11.39
C LEU A 69 1.90 2.81 10.94
N ALA A 70 2.84 2.00 11.42
CA ALA A 70 4.25 2.13 11.04
C ALA A 70 4.49 1.84 9.55
N SER A 71 3.71 0.96 8.95
CA SER A 71 3.84 0.63 7.52
C SER A 71 3.34 1.75 6.60
N ALA A 72 2.48 2.63 7.08
CA ALA A 72 1.98 3.76 6.29
C ALA A 72 3.03 4.86 6.09
N VAL A 73 3.94 5.03 7.06
CA VAL A 73 4.93 6.12 7.06
C VAL A 73 6.00 5.99 5.96
N PRO A 74 6.70 4.83 5.80
CA PRO A 74 7.85 4.72 4.89
C PRO A 74 7.47 4.54 3.43
N THR A 75 6.20 4.60 3.09
CA THR A 75 5.72 4.21 1.77
C THR A 75 5.14 5.38 0.98
N GLN A 76 4.43 5.04 -0.07
CA GLN A 76 3.77 6.01 -0.94
C GLN A 76 2.79 6.94 -0.21
N ALA A 77 2.32 6.56 0.99
CA ALA A 77 1.41 7.42 1.74
C ALA A 77 2.08 8.69 2.27
N PHE A 78 3.37 8.63 2.64
CA PHE A 78 4.07 9.78 3.21
C PHE A 78 5.43 10.03 2.57
N VAL A 79 6.45 9.26 2.93
CA VAL A 79 7.84 9.54 2.52
C VAL A 79 8.03 9.38 1.02
N GLY A 80 7.39 8.40 0.41
CA GLY A 80 7.53 8.10 -1.00
C GLY A 80 7.03 9.21 -1.94
N TYR A 81 6.09 10.05 -1.50
CA TYR A 81 5.59 11.18 -2.29
C TYR A 81 6.03 12.51 -1.74
N LEU A 82 6.07 12.68 -0.42
CA LEU A 82 6.39 13.96 0.19
C LEU A 82 7.78 14.44 -0.24
N ILE A 83 8.81 13.62 -0.01
CA ILE A 83 10.20 14.01 -0.27
C ILE A 83 10.42 14.36 -1.75
N PRO A 84 9.98 13.53 -2.73
CA PRO A 84 10.08 13.91 -4.15
C PRO A 84 9.28 15.17 -4.52
N VAL A 85 8.12 15.40 -3.90
CA VAL A 85 7.30 16.58 -4.22
C VAL A 85 7.94 17.86 -3.71
N ILE A 86 8.38 17.90 -2.44
CA ILE A 86 8.99 19.10 -1.85
C ILE A 86 10.38 19.42 -2.44
N SER A 87 11.11 18.41 -2.89
CA SER A 87 12.42 18.60 -3.53
C SER A 87 12.32 18.81 -5.04
N GLY A 88 11.32 18.18 -5.67
CA GLY A 88 11.18 18.19 -7.13
C GLY A 88 10.99 19.59 -7.72
N LEU A 89 10.36 20.50 -6.98
CA LEU A 89 10.18 21.88 -7.40
C LEU A 89 11.52 22.57 -7.71
N TYR A 90 12.54 22.31 -6.89
CA TYR A 90 13.89 22.87 -7.07
C TYR A 90 14.74 22.05 -8.04
N TYR A 91 14.62 20.73 -7.98
CA TYR A 91 15.43 19.85 -8.83
C TYR A 91 15.06 19.94 -10.31
N TYR A 92 13.76 19.95 -10.62
CA TYR A 92 13.27 20.01 -11.99
C TYR A 92 13.09 21.44 -12.53
N ALA A 93 13.48 22.47 -11.77
CA ALA A 93 13.49 23.84 -12.26
C ALA A 93 14.55 24.04 -13.36
N THR A 94 14.09 24.36 -14.55
CA THR A 94 14.93 24.61 -15.75
C THR A 94 14.65 26.00 -16.31
N PRO A 95 15.58 26.57 -17.12
CA PRO A 95 15.32 27.84 -17.81
C PRO A 95 14.08 27.80 -18.72
N GLN A 96 13.73 26.63 -19.25
CA GLN A 96 12.60 26.45 -20.16
C GLN A 96 11.26 26.50 -19.44
N ASN A 97 11.16 25.88 -18.27
CA ASN A 97 9.92 25.86 -17.50
C ASN A 97 9.76 27.05 -16.56
N ARG A 98 10.82 27.80 -16.33
CA ARG A 98 10.88 29.02 -15.51
C ARG A 98 10.34 28.85 -14.08
N TRP A 99 10.40 27.63 -13.54
CA TRP A 99 9.87 27.37 -12.20
C TRP A 99 10.58 28.18 -11.11
N SER A 100 11.88 28.43 -11.26
CA SER A 100 12.63 29.26 -10.36
C SER A 100 12.13 30.73 -10.30
N GLU A 101 11.46 31.23 -11.35
CA GLU A 101 10.92 32.58 -11.40
C GLU A 101 9.43 32.63 -11.01
N ILE A 102 8.67 31.59 -11.39
CA ILE A 102 7.21 31.57 -11.26
C ILE A 102 6.77 30.98 -9.93
N PHE A 103 7.34 29.85 -9.50
CA PHE A 103 6.89 29.12 -8.33
C PHE A 103 7.77 29.30 -7.10
N VAL A 104 9.09 29.19 -7.25
CA VAL A 104 10.04 29.24 -6.13
C VAL A 104 9.89 30.48 -5.26
N PRO A 105 9.68 31.71 -5.78
CA PRO A 105 9.50 32.88 -4.94
C PRO A 105 8.27 32.89 -4.06
N HIS A 106 7.30 32.01 -4.35
CA HIS A 106 6.05 31.90 -3.59
C HIS A 106 6.05 30.70 -2.61
N VAL A 107 7.11 29.91 -2.61
CA VAL A 107 7.28 28.77 -1.69
C VAL A 107 7.88 29.30 -0.39
N THR A 108 7.18 29.07 0.71
CA THR A 108 7.69 29.44 2.04
C THR A 108 8.83 28.51 2.48
N ASP A 109 9.78 29.05 3.24
CA ASP A 109 11.02 28.37 3.62
C ASP A 109 10.79 27.03 4.36
N TRP A 110 9.70 26.94 5.14
CA TRP A 110 9.37 25.74 5.86
C TRP A 110 8.72 24.63 4.99
N LEU A 111 8.18 24.99 3.83
CA LEU A 111 7.45 24.06 2.96
C LEU A 111 8.39 23.12 2.21
N ALA A 112 9.55 23.61 1.82
CA ALA A 112 10.53 22.88 1.03
C ALA A 112 11.95 23.32 1.40
N PRO A 113 12.96 22.43 1.30
CA PRO A 113 14.34 22.75 1.65
C PRO A 113 14.93 23.81 0.70
N GLN A 114 15.52 24.87 1.25
CA GLN A 114 16.08 25.96 0.47
C GLN A 114 17.47 25.66 -0.10
N ASP A 115 18.17 24.69 0.46
CA ASP A 115 19.50 24.30 0.02
C ASP A 115 19.44 23.47 -1.27
N ARG A 116 19.77 24.09 -2.37
CA ARG A 116 19.79 23.45 -3.69
C ARG A 116 20.75 22.27 -3.77
N GLN A 117 21.91 22.35 -3.09
CA GLN A 117 22.86 21.23 -3.09
C GLN A 117 22.30 20.01 -2.37
N ALA A 118 21.64 20.20 -1.24
CA ALA A 118 20.96 19.13 -0.51
C ALA A 118 19.88 18.46 -1.35
N VAL A 119 19.18 19.21 -2.21
CA VAL A 119 18.20 18.68 -3.15
C VAL A 119 18.86 17.87 -4.28
N ILE A 120 19.96 18.36 -4.85
CA ILE A 120 20.72 17.65 -5.88
C ILE A 120 21.28 16.34 -5.30
N ASP A 121 21.88 16.39 -4.13
CA ASP A 121 22.45 15.23 -3.43
C ASP A 121 21.40 14.14 -3.15
N LEU A 122 20.13 14.53 -2.93
CA LEU A 122 19.03 13.58 -2.77
C LEU A 122 18.72 12.83 -4.07
N HIS A 123 18.70 13.54 -5.21
CA HIS A 123 18.27 12.97 -6.50
C HIS A 123 19.42 12.27 -7.24
N GLU A 124 20.62 12.77 -7.13
CA GLU A 124 21.79 12.27 -7.85
C GLU A 124 22.69 11.38 -7.00
N GLY A 125 22.51 11.43 -5.68
CA GLY A 125 23.32 10.70 -4.70
C GLY A 125 24.42 11.56 -4.09
N LEU A 126 24.80 11.23 -2.87
CA LEU A 126 25.88 11.88 -2.16
C LEU A 126 27.23 11.55 -2.80
N PRO A 127 28.16 12.50 -2.90
CA PRO A 127 29.52 12.20 -3.30
C PRO A 127 30.19 11.25 -2.32
N SER A 128 31.20 10.50 -2.81
CA SER A 128 31.91 9.51 -1.99
C SER A 128 32.50 10.17 -0.73
N GLY A 129 32.08 9.68 0.45
CA GLY A 129 32.47 10.24 1.75
C GLY A 129 31.62 11.42 2.23
N GLY A 130 30.59 11.82 1.50
CA GLY A 130 29.66 12.86 1.91
C GLY A 130 28.75 12.42 3.06
N SER A 131 28.35 13.34 3.91
CA SER A 131 27.36 13.12 4.96
C SER A 131 26.02 13.72 4.56
N ILE A 132 24.91 13.09 5.02
CA ILE A 132 23.56 13.60 4.77
C ILE A 132 23.42 15.01 5.39
N PRO A 133 23.02 16.03 4.61
CA PRO A 133 22.89 17.41 5.09
C PRO A 133 21.60 17.59 5.92
N TRP A 134 21.52 16.95 7.09
CA TRP A 134 20.33 16.99 7.96
C TRP A 134 19.89 18.41 8.32
N GLY A 135 20.84 19.36 8.40
CA GLY A 135 20.51 20.76 8.70
C GLY A 135 19.57 21.40 7.68
N ALA A 136 19.73 21.05 6.40
CA ALA A 136 18.88 21.58 5.33
C ALA A 136 17.47 20.96 5.32
N TRP A 137 17.32 19.74 5.84
CA TRP A 137 16.06 18.99 5.81
C TRP A 137 15.26 19.07 7.12
N SER A 138 15.93 19.27 8.25
CA SER A 138 15.34 19.09 9.59
C SER A 138 14.16 20.02 9.84
N GLU A 139 14.25 21.28 9.43
CA GLU A 139 13.18 22.26 9.63
C GLU A 139 11.95 21.89 8.81
N THR A 140 12.12 21.70 7.51
CA THR A 140 11.03 21.31 6.60
C THR A 140 10.36 20.02 7.04
N LEU A 141 11.14 18.99 7.38
CA LEU A 141 10.59 17.71 7.85
C LEU A 141 9.86 17.83 9.18
N ALA A 142 10.31 18.71 10.09
CA ALA A 142 9.64 18.94 11.36
C ALA A 142 8.23 19.54 11.17
N TYR A 143 8.08 20.54 10.30
CA TYR A 143 6.77 21.12 9.97
C TYR A 143 5.84 20.11 9.32
N TRP A 144 6.33 19.35 8.35
CA TRP A 144 5.55 18.28 7.73
C TRP A 144 5.18 17.18 8.71
N TYR A 145 6.07 16.82 9.64
CA TYR A 145 5.77 15.85 10.69
C TYR A 145 4.62 16.30 11.59
N VAL A 146 4.63 17.57 12.03
CA VAL A 146 3.53 18.15 12.80
C VAL A 146 2.21 18.12 12.01
N PHE A 147 2.26 18.51 10.74
CA PHE A 147 1.08 18.43 9.86
C PHE A 147 0.50 17.01 9.81
N PHE A 148 1.36 16.01 9.63
CA PHE A 148 0.91 14.61 9.59
C PHE A 148 0.40 14.09 10.92
N LEU A 149 0.95 14.54 12.04
CA LEU A 149 0.41 14.22 13.37
C LEU A 149 -1.03 14.76 13.52
N VAL A 150 -1.26 16.00 13.14
CA VAL A 150 -2.58 16.63 13.19
C VAL A 150 -3.56 15.89 12.25
N LEU A 151 -3.13 15.59 11.02
CA LEU A 151 -3.93 14.83 10.06
C LEU A 151 -4.27 13.44 10.58
N SER A 152 -3.30 12.73 11.14
CA SER A 152 -3.50 11.40 11.73
C SER A 152 -4.46 11.44 12.92
N PHE A 153 -4.35 12.46 13.76
CA PHE A 153 -5.27 12.67 14.86
C PHE A 153 -6.69 12.96 14.38
N MET A 154 -6.84 13.79 13.36
CA MET A 154 -8.13 14.04 12.71
C MET A 154 -8.75 12.74 12.16
N MET A 155 -7.96 11.92 11.47
CA MET A 155 -8.40 10.63 10.96
C MET A 155 -8.83 9.67 12.08
N LEU A 156 -8.13 9.65 13.21
CA LEU A 156 -8.52 8.87 14.39
C LEU A 156 -9.85 9.35 14.97
N CYS A 157 -10.05 10.66 15.09
CA CYS A 157 -11.32 11.22 15.56
C CYS A 157 -12.48 10.85 14.61
N MET A 158 -12.28 11.00 13.31
CA MET A 158 -13.29 10.59 12.31
C MET A 158 -13.59 9.10 12.41
N SER A 159 -12.57 8.25 12.51
CA SER A 159 -12.74 6.81 12.67
C SER A 159 -13.51 6.45 13.94
N ALA A 160 -13.27 7.15 15.04
CA ALA A 160 -14.00 6.95 16.29
C ALA A 160 -15.49 7.30 16.16
N ILE A 161 -15.81 8.40 15.47
CA ILE A 161 -17.19 8.81 15.21
C ILE A 161 -17.89 7.78 14.31
N LEU A 162 -17.26 7.41 13.20
CA LEU A 162 -17.82 6.48 12.20
C LEU A 162 -17.89 5.05 12.72
N HIS A 163 -17.01 4.66 13.63
CA HIS A 163 -16.95 3.29 14.14
C HIS A 163 -18.30 2.82 14.71
N ARG A 164 -19.00 3.68 15.45
CA ARG A 164 -20.31 3.35 16.02
C ARG A 164 -21.34 3.08 14.92
N GLN A 165 -21.36 3.91 13.89
CA GLN A 165 -22.26 3.73 12.75
C GLN A 165 -21.96 2.43 12.02
N TRP A 166 -20.71 2.20 11.66
CA TRP A 166 -20.29 1.05 10.88
C TRP A 166 -20.41 -0.28 11.63
N SER A 167 -20.08 -0.31 12.93
CA SER A 167 -20.12 -1.54 13.73
C SER A 167 -21.52 -1.92 14.18
N HIS A 168 -22.34 -0.95 14.62
CA HIS A 168 -23.62 -1.23 15.26
C HIS A 168 -24.81 -1.14 14.31
N ASN A 169 -24.83 -0.14 13.43
CA ASN A 169 -25.96 0.12 12.55
C ASN A 169 -25.79 -0.67 11.22
N GLU A 170 -24.69 -0.45 10.54
CA GLU A 170 -24.44 -1.06 9.21
C GLU A 170 -23.87 -2.48 9.31
N ARG A 171 -23.30 -2.84 10.46
CA ARG A 171 -22.69 -4.16 10.72
C ARG A 171 -21.72 -4.58 9.64
N LEU A 172 -20.85 -3.66 9.22
CA LEU A 172 -19.88 -3.92 8.17
C LEU A 172 -18.95 -5.06 8.57
N ALA A 173 -18.76 -5.99 7.67
CA ALA A 173 -17.72 -6.99 7.80
C ALA A 173 -16.36 -6.34 7.52
N TYR A 174 -15.43 -6.40 8.48
CA TYR A 174 -14.06 -5.92 8.31
C TYR A 174 -13.13 -7.04 7.81
N PRO A 175 -13.10 -7.34 6.50
CA PRO A 175 -12.41 -8.52 5.98
C PRO A 175 -10.90 -8.49 6.26
N LEU A 176 -10.28 -7.30 6.24
CA LEU A 176 -8.84 -7.15 6.49
C LEU A 176 -8.43 -7.48 7.93
N VAL A 177 -9.36 -7.39 8.88
CA VAL A 177 -9.10 -7.68 10.30
C VAL A 177 -9.32 -9.16 10.62
N GLN A 178 -10.11 -9.87 9.82
CA GLN A 178 -10.46 -11.26 10.10
C GLN A 178 -9.24 -12.19 10.13
N LEU A 179 -8.32 -12.05 9.18
CA LEU A 179 -7.12 -12.89 9.12
C LEU A 179 -6.18 -12.67 10.32
N PRO A 180 -5.79 -11.43 10.68
CA PRO A 180 -5.01 -11.18 11.89
C PRO A 180 -5.69 -11.67 13.17
N MET A 181 -7.02 -11.51 13.29
CA MET A 181 -7.75 -12.00 14.46
C MET A 181 -7.68 -13.51 14.58
N LYS A 182 -7.85 -14.25 13.48
CA LYS A 182 -7.66 -15.71 13.46
C LYS A 182 -6.23 -16.12 13.82
N MET A 183 -5.23 -15.38 13.36
CA MET A 183 -3.83 -15.62 13.75
C MET A 183 -3.62 -15.47 15.26
N VAL A 184 -4.24 -14.45 15.87
CA VAL A 184 -4.16 -14.23 17.33
C VAL A 184 -4.83 -15.39 18.08
N GLU A 185 -6.03 -15.80 17.67
CA GLU A 185 -6.76 -16.91 18.28
C GLU A 185 -5.97 -18.24 18.20
N ASP A 186 -5.39 -18.54 17.05
CA ASP A 186 -4.55 -19.72 16.87
C ASP A 186 -3.23 -19.61 17.65
N GLY A 187 -2.66 -18.42 17.74
CA GLY A 187 -1.46 -18.16 18.51
C GLY A 187 -1.60 -18.44 20.01
N GLU A 188 -2.81 -18.40 20.56
CA GLU A 188 -3.09 -18.76 21.96
C GLU A 188 -2.95 -20.27 22.24
N THR A 189 -3.07 -21.12 21.25
CA THR A 189 -2.98 -22.58 21.41
C THR A 189 -1.58 -23.11 21.70
N GLY A 190 -0.55 -22.25 21.63
CA GLY A 190 0.83 -22.59 21.92
C GLY A 190 1.57 -23.24 20.74
N PHE A 191 2.60 -24.05 21.04
CA PHE A 191 3.44 -24.73 20.04
C PHE A 191 2.70 -25.82 19.23
N LYS A 192 1.48 -26.17 19.65
CA LYS A 192 0.63 -27.07 18.88
C LYS A 192 0.06 -26.28 17.71
N TRP A 193 0.23 -26.81 16.52
CA TRP A 193 -0.38 -26.29 15.31
C TRP A 193 -1.86 -26.02 15.54
N GLY A 194 -2.25 -24.75 15.50
CA GLY A 194 -3.63 -24.35 15.67
C GLY A 194 -4.52 -24.89 14.53
N PRO A 195 -5.85 -24.76 14.65
CA PRO A 195 -6.80 -25.25 13.65
C PRO A 195 -6.51 -24.70 12.24
N LEU A 196 -6.01 -23.46 12.13
CA LEU A 196 -5.65 -22.85 10.86
C LEU A 196 -4.60 -23.66 10.10
N PHE A 197 -3.52 -24.07 10.78
CA PHE A 197 -2.41 -24.82 10.15
C PHE A 197 -2.73 -26.28 9.82
N LYS A 198 -3.79 -26.84 10.41
CA LYS A 198 -4.25 -28.19 10.09
C LYS A 198 -5.09 -28.25 8.81
N GLN A 199 -5.52 -27.09 8.31
CA GLN A 199 -6.33 -27.04 7.09
C GLN A 199 -5.47 -27.26 5.85
N ARG A 200 -5.76 -28.30 5.09
CA ARG A 200 -5.06 -28.60 3.83
C ARG A 200 -5.15 -27.46 2.81
N LEU A 201 -6.31 -26.80 2.77
CA LEU A 201 -6.54 -25.65 1.89
C LEU A 201 -5.61 -24.48 2.15
N LEU A 202 -5.21 -24.25 3.41
CA LEU A 202 -4.19 -23.22 3.74
C LEU A 202 -2.88 -23.51 3.02
N TRP A 203 -2.42 -24.77 3.09
CA TRP A 203 -1.13 -25.15 2.49
C TRP A 203 -1.16 -25.13 0.97
N ILE A 204 -2.28 -25.52 0.35
CA ILE A 204 -2.48 -25.42 -1.09
C ILE A 204 -2.47 -23.93 -1.52
N GLY A 205 -3.23 -23.09 -0.79
CA GLY A 205 -3.29 -21.66 -1.05
C GLY A 205 -1.97 -20.93 -0.81
N PHE A 206 -1.12 -21.42 0.08
CA PHE A 206 0.22 -20.93 0.30
C PHE A 206 1.21 -21.43 -0.77
N ALA A 207 1.17 -22.72 -1.09
CA ALA A 207 2.14 -23.35 -1.99
C ALA A 207 2.06 -22.78 -3.42
N ALA A 208 0.86 -22.53 -3.93
CA ALA A 208 0.69 -22.00 -5.29
C ALA A 208 1.40 -20.64 -5.50
N PRO A 209 1.09 -19.58 -4.74
CA PRO A 209 1.80 -18.31 -4.87
C PRO A 209 3.27 -18.41 -4.46
N PHE A 210 3.65 -19.25 -3.48
CA PHE A 210 5.03 -19.44 -3.07
C PHE A 210 5.88 -19.98 -4.22
N VAL A 211 5.41 -21.02 -4.91
CA VAL A 211 6.13 -21.60 -6.06
C VAL A 211 6.19 -20.59 -7.20
N LEU A 212 5.07 -20.00 -7.59
CA LEU A 212 5.01 -19.13 -8.77
C LEU A 212 5.78 -17.82 -8.56
N LEU A 213 5.68 -17.21 -7.39
CA LEU A 213 6.44 -15.99 -7.06
C LEU A 213 7.91 -16.32 -6.76
N GLY A 214 8.19 -17.48 -6.18
CA GLY A 214 9.54 -17.99 -5.98
C GLY A 214 10.27 -18.23 -7.30
N MET A 215 9.60 -18.84 -8.29
CA MET A 215 10.16 -19.00 -9.65
C MET A 215 10.45 -17.63 -10.30
N LYS A 216 9.55 -16.65 -10.13
CA LYS A 216 9.79 -15.29 -10.62
C LYS A 216 10.98 -14.63 -9.92
N GLY A 217 11.12 -14.82 -8.61
CA GLY A 217 12.29 -14.33 -7.84
C GLY A 217 13.58 -15.01 -8.31
N LEU A 218 13.53 -16.31 -8.53
CA LEU A 218 14.68 -17.08 -9.00
C LEU A 218 15.09 -16.70 -10.43
N HIS A 219 14.12 -16.46 -11.31
CA HIS A 219 14.37 -15.96 -12.69
C HIS A 219 15.16 -14.64 -12.69
N HIS A 220 15.01 -13.79 -11.67
CA HIS A 220 15.78 -12.55 -11.56
C HIS A 220 17.29 -12.80 -11.42
N TYR A 221 17.67 -13.90 -10.75
CA TYR A 221 19.08 -14.30 -10.56
C TYR A 221 19.56 -15.28 -11.62
N ILE A 222 18.65 -16.12 -12.10
CA ILE A 222 18.94 -17.17 -13.10
C ILE A 222 17.90 -17.02 -14.23
N PRO A 223 18.23 -16.29 -15.32
CA PRO A 223 17.29 -16.00 -16.40
C PRO A 223 16.72 -17.22 -17.14
N GLU A 224 17.39 -18.38 -17.00
CA GLU A 224 16.96 -19.63 -17.61
C GLU A 224 15.73 -20.25 -16.94
N VAL A 225 15.42 -19.85 -15.71
CA VAL A 225 14.25 -20.35 -14.98
C VAL A 225 12.98 -19.76 -15.57
N PRO A 226 12.05 -20.60 -16.06
CA PRO A 226 10.80 -20.10 -16.60
C PRO A 226 9.93 -19.46 -15.51
N PHE A 227 9.24 -18.38 -15.82
CA PHE A 227 8.27 -17.79 -14.91
C PHE A 227 6.95 -17.51 -15.63
N MET A 228 5.85 -17.61 -14.88
CA MET A 228 4.53 -17.20 -15.40
C MET A 228 4.32 -15.71 -15.19
N SER A 229 3.94 -15.00 -16.23
CA SER A 229 3.50 -13.62 -16.12
C SER A 229 2.24 -13.55 -15.24
N ARG A 230 2.07 -12.45 -14.50
CA ARG A 230 0.84 -12.19 -13.75
C ARG A 230 -0.34 -11.89 -14.67
N THR A 231 -0.08 -11.53 -15.90
CA THR A 231 -1.09 -11.21 -16.89
C THR A 231 -1.67 -12.52 -17.43
N ALA A 232 -2.91 -12.84 -17.09
CA ALA A 232 -3.61 -14.00 -17.60
C ALA A 232 -4.10 -13.79 -19.02
N GLY A 233 -4.16 -12.55 -19.46
CA GLY A 233 -4.63 -12.18 -20.79
C GLY A 233 -5.30 -10.82 -20.76
N GLN A 234 -5.81 -10.44 -21.89
CA GLN A 234 -6.55 -9.20 -22.10
C GLN A 234 -7.76 -9.57 -22.98
N LEU A 235 -8.94 -9.19 -22.52
CA LEU A 235 -10.15 -9.31 -23.32
C LEU A 235 -10.37 -7.99 -24.06
N ASP A 236 -10.35 -8.04 -25.37
CA ASP A 236 -10.63 -6.90 -26.23
C ASP A 236 -12.06 -7.01 -26.78
N TRP A 237 -12.79 -5.91 -26.72
CA TRP A 237 -14.14 -5.80 -27.28
C TRP A 237 -14.31 -4.50 -28.06
N PHE A 238 -15.45 -4.37 -28.78
CA PHE A 238 -15.75 -3.23 -29.65
C PHE A 238 -14.60 -2.84 -30.60
N GLY A 239 -14.02 -3.83 -31.29
CA GLY A 239 -12.96 -3.59 -32.28
C GLY A 239 -11.67 -3.02 -31.64
N LYS A 240 -11.35 -3.37 -30.44
CA LYS A 240 -10.24 -2.88 -29.59
C LYS A 240 -10.45 -1.48 -28.97
N SER A 241 -11.65 -0.91 -29.05
CA SER A 241 -11.97 0.33 -28.35
C SER A 241 -12.04 0.16 -26.82
N GLY A 242 -12.23 -1.08 -26.36
CA GLY A 242 -12.22 -1.41 -24.94
C GLY A 242 -11.34 -2.61 -24.66
N THR A 243 -10.59 -2.54 -23.58
CA THR A 243 -9.72 -3.61 -23.10
C THR A 243 -9.96 -3.89 -21.62
N LEU A 244 -10.12 -5.16 -21.28
CA LEU A 244 -10.17 -5.63 -19.88
C LEU A 244 -8.92 -6.46 -19.60
N PRO A 245 -7.91 -5.88 -18.94
CA PRO A 245 -6.73 -6.63 -18.54
C PRO A 245 -7.07 -7.59 -17.40
N MET A 246 -6.75 -8.86 -17.57
CA MET A 246 -6.92 -9.88 -16.53
C MET A 246 -5.56 -10.19 -15.88
N ASN A 247 -5.45 -9.87 -14.61
CA ASN A 247 -4.25 -10.11 -13.81
C ASN A 247 -4.56 -11.02 -12.63
N TRP A 248 -3.72 -12.03 -12.41
CA TRP A 248 -3.78 -12.87 -11.24
C TRP A 248 -3.01 -12.23 -10.08
N VAL A 249 -3.74 -11.78 -9.06
CA VAL A 249 -3.16 -11.26 -7.82
C VAL A 249 -3.71 -12.07 -6.65
N TYR A 250 -2.91 -12.99 -6.14
CA TYR A 250 -3.33 -13.95 -5.10
C TYR A 250 -3.86 -13.28 -3.82
N ALA A 251 -3.30 -12.12 -3.45
CA ALA A 251 -3.78 -11.35 -2.32
C ALA A 251 -5.24 -10.88 -2.51
N TRP A 252 -5.61 -10.47 -3.73
CA TRP A 252 -6.98 -10.09 -4.04
C TRP A 252 -7.94 -11.27 -4.04
N VAL A 253 -7.51 -12.45 -4.48
CA VAL A 253 -8.33 -13.67 -4.39
C VAL A 253 -8.68 -13.96 -2.93
N GLY A 254 -7.70 -13.90 -2.02
CA GLY A 254 -7.93 -14.06 -0.58
C GLY A 254 -8.83 -12.98 0.02
N PHE A 255 -8.64 -11.73 -0.39
CA PHE A 255 -9.46 -10.61 0.06
C PHE A 255 -10.94 -10.77 -0.36
N PHE A 256 -11.19 -11.06 -1.64
CA PHE A 256 -12.56 -11.26 -2.13
C PHE A 256 -13.25 -12.49 -1.55
N TYR A 257 -12.50 -13.51 -1.12
CA TYR A 257 -13.06 -14.64 -0.38
C TYR A 257 -13.63 -14.22 0.99
N LEU A 258 -13.08 -13.18 1.62
CA LEU A 258 -13.51 -12.68 2.94
C LEU A 258 -14.62 -11.62 2.86
N ILE A 259 -14.93 -11.12 1.67
CA ILE A 259 -15.98 -10.12 1.44
C ILE A 259 -17.33 -10.82 1.22
N ASN A 260 -18.42 -10.16 1.61
CA ASN A 260 -19.77 -10.59 1.30
C ASN A 260 -20.00 -10.69 -0.21
N LEU A 261 -20.72 -11.72 -0.64
CA LEU A 261 -21.00 -11.98 -2.06
C LEU A 261 -21.68 -10.80 -2.76
N ASP A 262 -22.60 -10.11 -2.10
CA ASP A 262 -23.31 -8.95 -2.66
C ASP A 262 -22.34 -7.79 -2.99
N ILE A 263 -21.41 -7.51 -2.07
CA ILE A 263 -20.39 -6.50 -2.27
C ILE A 263 -19.42 -6.93 -3.38
N SER A 264 -18.97 -8.18 -3.36
CA SER A 264 -18.08 -8.72 -4.38
C SER A 264 -18.72 -8.68 -5.77
N PHE A 265 -20.00 -9.07 -5.86
CA PHE A 265 -20.78 -8.98 -7.10
C PHE A 265 -20.91 -7.53 -7.58
N SER A 266 -21.26 -6.61 -6.68
CA SER A 266 -21.41 -5.19 -7.03
C SER A 266 -20.13 -4.60 -7.59
N ILE A 267 -18.97 -4.85 -6.95
CA ILE A 267 -17.66 -4.38 -7.43
C ILE A 267 -17.37 -4.91 -8.84
N TRP A 268 -17.54 -6.20 -9.05
CA TRP A 268 -17.31 -6.82 -10.34
C TRP A 268 -18.28 -6.29 -11.41
N PHE A 269 -19.57 -6.27 -11.10
CA PHE A 269 -20.62 -5.85 -12.03
C PHE A 269 -20.43 -4.41 -12.49
N PHE A 270 -20.27 -3.47 -11.55
CA PHE A 270 -20.08 -2.07 -11.89
C PHE A 270 -18.74 -1.80 -12.57
N HIS A 271 -17.69 -2.57 -12.27
CA HIS A 271 -16.43 -2.47 -12.99
C HIS A 271 -16.60 -2.86 -14.47
N VAL A 272 -17.27 -3.98 -14.76
CA VAL A 272 -17.54 -4.40 -16.14
C VAL A 272 -18.44 -3.38 -16.85
N LEU A 273 -19.48 -2.89 -16.18
CA LEU A 273 -20.39 -1.87 -16.73
C LEU A 273 -19.64 -0.58 -17.07
N SER A 274 -18.75 -0.11 -16.19
CA SER A 274 -17.93 1.08 -16.45
C SER A 274 -17.01 0.88 -17.66
N LYS A 275 -16.45 -0.31 -17.84
CA LYS A 275 -15.61 -0.63 -19.01
C LYS A 275 -16.41 -0.70 -20.31
N ILE A 276 -17.63 -1.20 -20.27
CA ILE A 276 -18.55 -1.16 -21.43
C ILE A 276 -18.88 0.29 -21.78
N GLN A 277 -19.22 1.11 -20.81
CA GLN A 277 -19.52 2.53 -21.00
C GLN A 277 -18.34 3.29 -21.60
N GLU A 278 -17.12 3.10 -21.04
CA GLU A 278 -15.89 3.70 -21.55
C GLU A 278 -15.65 3.31 -23.01
N SER A 279 -15.85 2.03 -23.34
CA SER A 279 -15.68 1.53 -24.70
C SER A 279 -16.72 2.08 -25.66
N ALA A 280 -17.97 2.22 -25.23
CA ALA A 280 -19.03 2.84 -26.01
C ALA A 280 -18.71 4.31 -26.32
N PHE A 281 -18.29 5.08 -25.33
CA PHE A 281 -17.90 6.49 -25.53
C PHE A 281 -16.70 6.60 -26.49
N ALA A 282 -15.69 5.72 -26.34
CA ALA A 282 -14.57 5.66 -27.27
C ALA A 282 -15.01 5.38 -28.72
N SER A 283 -16.00 4.48 -28.89
CA SER A 283 -16.54 4.14 -30.21
C SER A 283 -17.28 5.29 -30.88
N PHE A 284 -17.91 6.16 -30.10
CA PHE A 284 -18.57 7.39 -30.58
C PHE A 284 -17.65 8.59 -30.70
N GLY A 285 -16.35 8.43 -30.40
CA GLY A 285 -15.38 9.52 -30.43
C GLY A 285 -15.53 10.56 -29.30
N ILE A 286 -16.31 10.26 -28.25
CA ILE A 286 -16.59 11.15 -27.11
C ILE A 286 -15.55 10.90 -25.98
N ALA A 287 -14.69 9.90 -26.12
CA ALA A 287 -13.75 9.53 -25.07
C ALA A 287 -12.76 10.67 -24.76
N SER A 288 -12.78 11.15 -23.53
CA SER A 288 -11.73 12.01 -23.01
C SER A 288 -10.56 11.16 -22.57
N ASN A 289 -9.38 11.43 -23.14
CA ASN A 289 -8.11 10.84 -22.68
C ASN A 289 -7.53 11.60 -21.46
N GLU A 290 -8.23 12.62 -20.97
CA GLU A 290 -7.82 13.38 -19.82
C GLU A 290 -7.96 12.53 -18.55
N LYS A 291 -6.87 12.42 -17.82
CA LYS A 291 -6.85 11.82 -16.50
C LYS A 291 -7.02 12.93 -15.47
N LEU A 292 -8.00 12.82 -14.60
CA LEU A 292 -8.22 13.78 -13.50
C LEU A 292 -7.05 13.87 -12.54
N SER A 293 -6.25 12.82 -12.47
CA SER A 293 -5.05 12.73 -11.65
C SER A 293 -4.05 11.80 -12.31
N LEU A 294 -2.77 12.12 -12.19
CA LEU A 294 -1.68 11.23 -12.57
C LEU A 294 -1.77 9.84 -11.89
N TYR A 295 -2.51 9.76 -10.81
CA TYR A 295 -2.72 8.54 -10.01
C TYR A 295 -4.03 7.79 -10.34
N SER A 296 -4.91 8.36 -11.15
CA SER A 296 -6.12 7.68 -11.65
C SER A 296 -5.74 6.75 -12.81
N PHE A 297 -5.21 5.58 -12.51
CA PHE A 297 -4.77 4.63 -13.54
C PHE A 297 -5.92 4.00 -14.34
N SER A 298 -7.15 4.05 -13.85
CA SER A 298 -8.25 3.24 -14.36
C SER A 298 -9.54 3.99 -14.66
N GLN A 299 -9.61 5.29 -14.40
CA GLN A 299 -10.86 6.04 -14.58
C GLN A 299 -10.65 7.24 -15.49
N THR A 300 -11.54 7.38 -16.48
CA THR A 300 -11.67 8.60 -17.27
C THR A 300 -12.32 9.70 -16.42
N ALA A 301 -12.17 10.97 -16.84
CA ALA A 301 -12.76 12.12 -16.17
C ALA A 301 -14.29 11.95 -16.00
N ASP A 302 -14.96 11.43 -17.02
CA ASP A 302 -16.41 11.24 -17.04
C ASP A 302 -16.90 10.27 -15.96
N LEU A 303 -16.22 9.12 -15.81
CA LEU A 303 -16.57 8.14 -14.78
C LEU A 303 -16.31 8.68 -13.37
N THR A 304 -15.24 9.46 -13.19
CA THR A 304 -14.94 10.06 -11.88
C THR A 304 -16.00 11.07 -11.48
N HIS A 305 -16.49 11.90 -12.41
CA HIS A 305 -17.58 12.85 -12.15
C HIS A 305 -18.90 12.13 -11.82
N GLN A 306 -19.19 11.00 -12.50
CA GLN A 306 -20.36 10.18 -12.16
C GLN A 306 -20.28 9.61 -10.74
N VAL A 307 -19.10 9.11 -10.32
CA VAL A 307 -18.89 8.61 -8.95
C VAL A 307 -19.05 9.75 -7.94
N MET A 308 -18.49 10.93 -8.22
CA MET A 308 -18.68 12.11 -7.37
C MET A 308 -20.15 12.50 -7.27
N GLY A 309 -20.88 12.48 -8.38
CA GLY A 309 -22.32 12.74 -8.40
C GLY A 309 -23.11 11.73 -7.57
N ALA A 310 -22.78 10.45 -7.67
CA ALA A 310 -23.42 9.39 -6.88
C ALA A 310 -23.15 9.51 -5.37
N CYS A 311 -22.03 10.13 -4.96
CA CYS A 311 -21.73 10.38 -3.55
C CYS A 311 -22.51 11.57 -2.96
N LEU A 312 -23.14 12.40 -3.80
CA LEU A 312 -23.91 13.58 -3.37
C LEU A 312 -25.40 13.28 -3.21
N VAL A 313 -25.89 12.15 -3.66
CA VAL A 313 -27.26 11.66 -3.53
C VAL A 313 -27.39 10.69 -2.38
#